data_4beac4e3fcbc2620a1a5d57ce7c095ed
#
_entry.id   4beac4e3fcbc2620a1a5d57ce7c095ed
#
_cell.length_a   1.000
_cell.length_b   1.000
_cell.length_c   1.000
_cell.angle_alpha   90.00
_cell.angle_beta   90.00
_cell.angle_gamma   90.00
#
_symmetry.space_group_name_H-M   'P 1'
#
loop_
_entity.id
_entity.type
_entity.pdbx_description
1 polymer ?
#
loop_
_entity_poly.entity_id
_entity_poly.type
_entity_poly.pdbx_seq_one_letter_code
_entity_poly.pdbx_strand_id
1 'polypeptide(L)'
;MTDRIPFILNGIEVEARPDETIWQAAERVGVHIAHMCSGINKHYRADGNCRLCLVEIDGEKNLAASCLRTPSAGMRVSTESPRASTSRNMVMELLITDQPDRDDSPTRLAEMAEKMGVTESRFPARDGTDAPAPDDSHPAIRVNLDACIHCTNCVQACNEVQVNDVIGMAGRGAATRIVFDMNDALALSTCVGCGECVQSCPTGALLTKAAPDVEIDRQVVSLCPYCGVGCQMTYSVANERIISVDGADGPANLSRLCVKGRFGFDYIEHPHRLTVPLVRRDDAPKNARQEFDPGNPLKLFREATWDEALDRAAAGLKSIRDTHGGKALAGLGSAKGSNEEAYLVQKLVRSGFGTNNVDHCTRLCHASSVAALMEGIGSGAVSAPFTAALDADVIIVIGARPAQNHPVAATFIKNAKRSGAKLIVIDPRRQALSRHADEMLQFRPGTDTALLNAMINVIISEDLTDDDYIAAHTEGFDALKAHVAAFPPERMAGICGIDSETIRRVARMYANAPRSLIFWGMGIAQHIHGTDNARCLIALALITGQIGRDGTGLHPLRGQNNVQGASDVGLIPMVYPNYAPVTDVATHKKFEEFWGTPLDTEDGLTVVEMMAAARERDILGMYIMGENPA
;
A
#
# COMPACT_ATOMS: atom_id res chain seq x y z
N MET A 1 -23.31 27.77 0.56
CA MET A 1 -22.60 28.47 1.65
C MET A 1 -22.60 27.49 2.81
N THR A 2 -21.47 26.94 3.21
CA THR A 2 -21.40 26.04 4.38
C THR A 2 -21.65 26.90 5.61
N ASP A 3 -22.72 26.59 6.35
CA ASP A 3 -23.08 27.29 7.59
C ASP A 3 -21.93 27.17 8.61
N ARG A 4 -21.11 28.21 8.69
CA ARG A 4 -20.08 28.30 9.72
C ARG A 4 -20.71 28.69 11.05
N ILE A 5 -20.23 28.08 12.13
CA ILE A 5 -20.76 28.26 13.49
C ILE A 5 -19.84 29.22 14.25
N PRO A 6 -20.23 30.48 14.48
CA PRO A 6 -19.41 31.42 15.24
C PRO A 6 -19.49 31.12 16.73
N PHE A 7 -18.32 31.02 17.39
CA PHE A 7 -18.21 30.87 18.85
C PHE A 7 -16.98 31.63 19.36
N ILE A 8 -16.86 31.80 20.67
CA ILE A 8 -15.77 32.52 21.30
C ILE A 8 -14.82 31.54 21.98
N LEU A 9 -13.54 31.51 21.59
CA LEU A 9 -12.49 30.71 22.17
C LEU A 9 -11.43 31.62 22.82
N ASN A 10 -11.26 31.54 24.14
CA ASN A 10 -10.34 32.41 24.89
C ASN A 10 -10.54 33.91 24.62
N GLY A 11 -11.78 34.33 24.42
CA GLY A 11 -12.11 35.72 24.14
C GLY A 11 -12.00 36.13 22.67
N ILE A 12 -11.56 35.26 21.77
CA ILE A 12 -11.43 35.50 20.32
C ILE A 12 -12.59 34.82 19.60
N GLU A 13 -13.19 35.50 18.64
CA GLU A 13 -14.23 34.93 17.79
C GLU A 13 -13.62 33.94 16.78
N VAL A 14 -14.16 32.72 16.75
CA VAL A 14 -13.74 31.60 15.89
C VAL A 14 -14.95 31.03 15.17
N GLU A 15 -14.82 30.74 13.90
CA GLU A 15 -15.85 30.04 13.12
C GLU A 15 -15.52 28.55 13.03
N ALA A 16 -16.35 27.68 13.58
CA ALA A 16 -16.25 26.25 13.40
C ALA A 16 -16.91 25.79 12.09
N ARG A 17 -16.42 24.71 11.52
CA ARG A 17 -17.07 23.99 10.42
C ARG A 17 -18.22 23.12 10.99
N PRO A 18 -19.22 22.75 10.19
CA PRO A 18 -20.17 21.72 10.59
C PRO A 18 -19.44 20.46 11.09
N ASP A 19 -19.90 19.88 12.18
CA ASP A 19 -19.36 18.67 12.83
C ASP A 19 -17.92 18.80 13.39
N GLU A 20 -17.28 19.98 13.29
CA GLU A 20 -15.98 20.24 13.89
C GLU A 20 -16.10 20.33 15.42
N THR A 21 -15.25 19.60 16.14
CA THR A 21 -15.18 19.69 17.61
C THR A 21 -14.46 20.96 18.07
N ILE A 22 -14.66 21.36 19.33
CA ILE A 22 -13.93 22.49 19.94
C ILE A 22 -12.42 22.29 19.82
N TRP A 23 -11.94 21.06 20.04
CA TRP A 23 -10.54 20.72 19.91
C TRP A 23 -10.01 20.92 18.48
N GLN A 24 -10.73 20.45 17.48
CA GLN A 24 -10.34 20.60 16.05
C GLN A 24 -10.34 22.06 15.62
N ALA A 25 -11.35 22.84 16.04
CA ALA A 25 -11.42 24.26 15.77
C ALA A 25 -10.27 25.02 16.46
N ALA A 26 -9.92 24.66 17.71
CA ALA A 26 -8.80 25.25 18.45
C ALA A 26 -7.46 24.98 17.75
N GLU A 27 -7.16 23.74 17.38
CA GLU A 27 -5.95 23.36 16.66
C GLU A 27 -5.82 24.14 15.33
N ARG A 28 -6.90 24.30 14.58
CA ARG A 28 -6.91 25.03 13.31
C ARG A 28 -6.56 26.51 13.45
N VAL A 29 -6.86 27.10 14.60
CA VAL A 29 -6.51 28.52 14.89
C VAL A 29 -5.26 28.66 15.78
N GLY A 30 -4.50 27.58 15.96
CA GLY A 30 -3.23 27.59 16.69
C GLY A 30 -3.37 27.57 18.22
N VAL A 31 -4.54 27.22 18.77
CA VAL A 31 -4.76 27.05 20.21
C VAL A 31 -4.60 25.57 20.58
N HIS A 32 -3.48 25.25 21.20
CA HIS A 32 -3.16 23.89 21.62
C HIS A 32 -3.92 23.49 22.91
N ILE A 33 -4.66 22.38 22.83
CA ILE A 33 -5.32 21.75 23.98
C ILE A 33 -4.70 20.35 24.18
N ALA A 34 -4.17 20.08 25.37
CA ALA A 34 -3.55 18.80 25.70
C ALA A 34 -4.50 17.62 25.46
N HIS A 35 -4.00 16.51 24.89
CA HIS A 35 -4.80 15.34 24.57
C HIS A 35 -3.94 14.09 24.36
N MET A 36 -4.50 12.87 24.61
CA MET A 36 -3.82 11.58 24.39
C MET A 36 -4.66 10.58 23.58
N CYS A 37 -5.99 10.60 23.72
CA CYS A 37 -6.90 9.66 23.06
C CYS A 37 -7.56 10.22 21.79
N SER A 38 -6.98 11.27 21.22
CA SER A 38 -7.49 11.96 20.03
C SER A 38 -6.30 12.56 19.28
N GLY A 39 -6.46 12.87 18.00
CA GLY A 39 -5.50 13.67 17.26
C GLY A 39 -4.14 13.04 16.95
N ILE A 40 -4.00 11.71 16.98
CA ILE A 40 -2.80 11.03 16.46
C ILE A 40 -2.62 11.38 14.98
N ASN A 41 -3.69 11.31 14.25
CA ASN A 41 -3.88 11.88 12.92
C ASN A 41 -5.39 12.02 12.64
N LYS A 42 -5.75 12.66 11.53
CA LYS A 42 -7.16 12.92 11.14
C LYS A 42 -8.02 11.68 10.91
N HIS A 43 -7.43 10.48 10.91
CA HIS A 43 -8.12 9.22 10.63
C HIS A 43 -8.57 8.49 11.92
N TYR A 44 -8.24 9.04 13.08
CA TYR A 44 -8.66 8.53 14.38
C TYR A 44 -9.77 9.40 14.96
N ARG A 45 -10.86 8.76 15.41
CA ARG A 45 -11.89 9.47 16.14
C ARG A 45 -11.47 9.75 17.58
N ALA A 46 -12.08 10.71 18.21
CA ALA A 46 -11.90 10.97 19.62
C ALA A 46 -12.77 10.04 20.46
N ASP A 47 -12.20 9.42 21.49
CA ASP A 47 -12.95 8.60 22.46
C ASP A 47 -13.23 9.33 23.79
N GLY A 48 -12.56 10.46 24.03
CA GLY A 48 -12.71 11.25 25.25
C GLY A 48 -12.22 10.57 26.52
N ASN A 49 -11.47 9.47 26.43
CA ASN A 49 -11.07 8.64 27.56
C ASN A 49 -10.00 9.26 28.46
N CYS A 50 -9.01 9.97 27.88
CA CYS A 50 -7.88 10.51 28.64
C CYS A 50 -8.20 11.74 29.51
N ARG A 51 -9.28 12.47 29.21
CA ARG A 51 -9.71 13.69 29.92
C ARG A 51 -8.69 14.84 30.00
N LEU A 52 -7.64 14.80 29.22
CA LEU A 52 -6.66 15.90 29.14
C LEU A 52 -7.16 17.11 28.35
N CYS A 53 -8.21 16.95 27.54
CA CYS A 53 -8.74 18.02 26.70
C CYS A 53 -9.91 18.82 27.34
N LEU A 54 -10.04 18.79 28.67
CA LEU A 54 -11.11 19.49 29.38
C LEU A 54 -11.01 21.01 29.21
N VAL A 55 -12.15 21.62 28.87
CA VAL A 55 -12.33 23.08 28.73
C VAL A 55 -13.55 23.53 29.55
N GLU A 56 -13.60 24.81 29.90
CA GLU A 56 -14.74 25.44 30.54
C GLU A 56 -15.63 26.12 29.50
N ILE A 57 -16.94 25.90 29.63
CA ILE A 57 -17.96 26.52 28.77
C ILE A 57 -18.83 27.39 29.66
N ASP A 58 -18.98 28.68 29.31
CA ASP A 58 -19.78 29.62 30.07
C ASP A 58 -21.21 29.10 30.23
N GLY A 59 -21.71 29.13 31.49
CA GLY A 59 -23.04 28.66 31.83
C GLY A 59 -23.17 27.15 32.04
N GLU A 60 -22.13 26.35 31.76
CA GLU A 60 -22.13 24.91 32.03
C GLU A 60 -21.54 24.59 33.42
N LYS A 61 -22.21 23.71 34.18
CA LYS A 61 -21.74 23.28 35.49
C LYS A 61 -20.45 22.46 35.44
N ASN A 62 -20.30 21.62 34.40
CA ASN A 62 -19.21 20.68 34.27
C ASN A 62 -18.25 21.11 33.17
N LEU A 63 -16.96 20.75 33.32
CA LEU A 63 -15.99 20.88 32.25
C LEU A 63 -16.36 19.92 31.12
N ALA A 64 -16.15 20.35 29.87
CA ALA A 64 -16.43 19.55 28.68
C ALA A 64 -15.14 18.98 28.07
N ALA A 65 -15.20 17.76 27.56
CA ALA A 65 -14.13 17.20 26.74
C ALA A 65 -14.17 17.83 25.33
N SER A 66 -13.25 18.74 25.04
CA SER A 66 -13.23 19.50 23.79
C SER A 66 -13.09 18.64 22.54
N CYS A 67 -12.51 17.44 22.65
CA CYS A 67 -12.39 16.49 21.56
C CYS A 67 -13.73 15.80 21.15
N LEU A 68 -14.76 15.91 21.99
CA LEU A 68 -16.10 15.34 21.72
C LEU A 68 -17.18 16.40 21.55
N ARG A 69 -16.95 17.59 22.11
CA ARG A 69 -17.95 18.67 22.11
C ARG A 69 -17.84 19.50 20.85
N THR A 70 -18.91 19.63 20.10
CA THR A 70 -19.04 20.55 18.98
C THR A 70 -19.46 21.95 19.47
N PRO A 71 -18.95 23.04 18.89
CA PRO A 71 -19.39 24.38 19.20
C PRO A 71 -20.85 24.63 18.80
N SER A 72 -21.51 25.55 19.48
CA SER A 72 -22.78 26.14 19.08
C SER A 72 -22.64 27.65 18.93
N ALA A 73 -23.54 28.26 18.17
CA ALA A 73 -23.48 29.70 17.94
C ALA A 73 -23.52 30.50 19.25
N GLY A 74 -22.56 31.40 19.42
CA GLY A 74 -22.41 32.22 20.61
C GLY A 74 -21.83 31.51 21.85
N MET A 75 -21.46 30.22 21.75
CA MET A 75 -20.79 29.49 22.83
C MET A 75 -19.47 30.22 23.23
N ARG A 76 -19.20 30.32 24.51
CA ARG A 76 -17.96 30.91 25.04
C ARG A 76 -17.15 29.81 25.73
N VAL A 77 -15.96 29.54 25.21
CA VAL A 77 -15.06 28.47 25.67
C VAL A 77 -13.77 29.07 26.20
N SER A 78 -13.37 28.65 27.38
CA SER A 78 -12.06 28.95 27.96
C SER A 78 -11.23 27.68 28.08
N THR A 79 -10.08 27.66 27.44
CA THR A 79 -9.08 26.59 27.54
C THR A 79 -8.12 26.80 28.70
N GLU A 80 -8.03 28.01 29.24
CA GLU A 80 -7.04 28.45 30.22
C GLU A 80 -7.65 28.90 31.55
N SER A 81 -8.95 28.63 31.76
CA SER A 81 -9.56 28.93 33.06
C SER A 81 -8.83 28.19 34.18
N PRO A 82 -8.74 28.76 35.40
CA PRO A 82 -8.10 28.10 36.54
C PRO A 82 -8.66 26.71 36.80
N ARG A 83 -9.98 26.55 36.60
CA ARG A 83 -10.68 25.28 36.80
C ARG A 83 -10.28 24.24 35.75
N ALA A 84 -10.22 24.61 34.47
CA ALA A 84 -9.83 23.73 33.38
C ALA A 84 -8.35 23.32 33.53
N SER A 85 -7.47 24.27 33.78
CA SER A 85 -6.03 24.04 33.98
C SER A 85 -5.75 23.14 35.17
N THR A 86 -6.37 23.40 36.33
CA THR A 86 -6.21 22.54 37.52
C THR A 86 -6.68 21.11 37.24
N SER A 87 -7.83 20.93 36.56
CA SER A 87 -8.33 19.60 36.18
C SER A 87 -7.40 18.84 35.24
N ARG A 88 -6.88 19.51 34.21
CA ARG A 88 -5.94 18.87 33.26
C ARG A 88 -4.62 18.50 33.94
N ASN A 89 -4.07 19.38 34.78
CA ASN A 89 -2.84 19.09 35.52
C ASN A 89 -3.04 17.90 36.46
N MET A 90 -4.16 17.83 37.18
CA MET A 90 -4.48 16.68 38.06
C MET A 90 -4.60 15.38 37.26
N VAL A 91 -5.21 15.42 36.10
CA VAL A 91 -5.30 14.24 35.22
C VAL A 91 -3.90 13.83 34.76
N MET A 92 -3.04 14.78 34.38
CA MET A 92 -1.66 14.48 33.98
C MET A 92 -0.87 13.87 35.15
N GLU A 93 -0.97 14.45 36.37
CA GLU A 93 -0.34 13.88 37.57
C GLU A 93 -0.76 12.41 37.79
N LEU A 94 -2.04 12.10 37.66
CA LEU A 94 -2.53 10.72 37.79
C LEU A 94 -1.99 9.80 36.69
N LEU A 95 -1.88 10.29 35.44
CA LEU A 95 -1.35 9.51 34.32
C LEU A 95 0.14 9.21 34.47
N ILE A 96 0.95 10.18 34.92
CA ILE A 96 2.40 9.95 35.16
C ILE A 96 2.67 9.07 36.38
N THR A 97 1.84 9.18 37.43
CA THR A 97 1.93 8.32 38.62
C THR A 97 1.69 6.85 38.30
N ASP A 98 0.84 6.60 37.33
CA ASP A 98 0.46 5.24 36.91
C ASP A 98 1.45 4.59 35.91
N GLN A 99 2.52 5.32 35.54
CA GLN A 99 3.56 4.77 34.68
C GLN A 99 4.59 3.97 35.48
N PRO A 100 5.10 2.85 34.96
CA PRO A 100 6.22 2.15 35.57
C PRO A 100 7.48 3.02 35.50
N ASP A 101 8.42 2.79 36.42
CA ASP A 101 9.77 3.35 36.30
C ASP A 101 10.38 2.89 34.97
N ARG A 102 10.75 3.84 34.15
CA ARG A 102 11.31 3.58 32.82
C ARG A 102 12.66 4.25 32.67
N ASP A 103 13.54 3.52 32.02
CA ASP A 103 14.70 4.13 31.39
C ASP A 103 14.20 5.08 30.29
N ASP A 104 14.70 6.28 30.25
CA ASP A 104 14.42 7.54 29.59
C ASP A 104 13.90 7.53 28.12
N SER A 105 13.18 6.52 27.66
CA SER A 105 12.59 6.52 26.31
C SER A 105 11.50 7.59 26.18
N PRO A 106 11.65 8.57 25.28
CA PRO A 106 10.67 9.63 25.10
C PRO A 106 9.33 9.05 24.65
N THR A 107 8.27 9.30 25.42
CA THR A 107 6.89 8.94 25.07
C THR A 107 6.07 10.20 24.85
N ARG A 108 5.02 10.12 24.03
CA ARG A 108 4.09 11.25 23.85
C ARG A 108 3.48 11.71 25.18
N LEU A 109 3.31 10.81 26.14
CA LEU A 109 2.84 11.17 27.48
C LEU A 109 3.89 12.02 28.21
N ALA A 110 5.15 11.61 28.18
CA ALA A 110 6.24 12.38 28.80
C ALA A 110 6.42 13.76 28.16
N GLU A 111 6.46 13.83 26.82
CA GLU A 111 6.51 15.09 26.07
C GLU A 111 5.33 16.02 26.40
N MET A 112 4.13 15.48 26.57
CA MET A 112 2.95 16.27 26.91
C MET A 112 3.00 16.73 28.35
N ALA A 113 3.49 15.92 29.28
CA ALA A 113 3.70 16.27 30.68
C ALA A 113 4.69 17.45 30.82
N GLU A 114 5.79 17.39 30.07
CA GLU A 114 6.79 18.47 30.02
C GLU A 114 6.18 19.76 29.43
N LYS A 115 5.47 19.69 28.31
CA LYS A 115 4.77 20.84 27.70
C LYS A 115 3.74 21.48 28.64
N MET A 116 3.11 20.69 29.48
CA MET A 116 2.17 21.18 30.51
C MET A 116 2.86 21.68 31.79
N GLY A 117 4.17 21.47 31.93
CA GLY A 117 4.92 21.79 33.16
C GLY A 117 4.54 20.89 34.36
N VAL A 118 4.08 19.66 34.08
CA VAL A 118 3.67 18.68 35.10
C VAL A 118 4.62 17.49 35.04
N THR A 119 5.77 17.62 35.67
CA THR A 119 6.83 16.60 35.69
C THR A 119 6.82 15.74 36.94
N GLU A 120 6.10 16.17 37.98
CA GLU A 120 5.97 15.48 39.25
C GLU A 120 4.49 15.32 39.62
N SER A 121 4.18 14.31 40.41
CA SER A 121 2.82 14.05 40.89
C SER A 121 2.75 14.18 42.41
N ARG A 122 1.69 14.79 42.90
CA ARG A 122 1.37 14.82 44.35
C ARG A 122 0.76 13.50 44.85
N PHE A 123 0.38 12.61 43.92
CA PHE A 123 -0.19 11.31 44.26
C PHE A 123 0.92 10.28 44.49
N PRO A 124 0.72 9.31 45.40
CA PRO A 124 1.71 8.25 45.59
C PRO A 124 1.86 7.39 44.34
N ALA A 125 3.09 6.98 44.05
CA ALA A 125 3.36 6.02 42.99
C ALA A 125 2.60 4.69 43.25
N ARG A 126 2.23 4.01 42.20
CA ARG A 126 1.63 2.67 42.26
C ARG A 126 2.68 1.69 42.82
N ASP A 127 2.26 0.75 43.66
CA ASP A 127 3.19 -0.21 44.28
C ASP A 127 3.71 -1.29 43.32
N GLY A 128 3.16 -1.39 42.12
CA GLY A 128 3.60 -2.30 41.07
C GLY A 128 3.36 -3.80 41.34
N THR A 129 2.75 -4.16 42.47
CA THR A 129 2.57 -5.57 42.86
C THR A 129 1.63 -6.35 41.93
N ASP A 130 0.69 -5.67 41.28
CA ASP A 130 -0.28 -6.25 40.35
C ASP A 130 0.06 -5.95 38.87
N ALA A 131 1.29 -5.53 38.58
CA ALA A 131 1.73 -5.20 37.23
C ALA A 131 1.68 -6.44 36.31
N PRO A 132 1.02 -6.39 35.13
CA PRO A 132 1.03 -7.49 34.19
C PRO A 132 2.46 -7.72 33.65
N ALA A 133 2.86 -8.98 33.57
CA ALA A 133 4.17 -9.32 33.00
C ALA A 133 4.25 -8.86 31.54
N PRO A 134 5.38 -8.29 31.10
CA PRO A 134 5.60 -7.96 29.69
C PRO A 134 5.49 -9.19 28.77
N ASP A 135 4.91 -9.01 27.58
CA ASP A 135 4.87 -10.02 26.53
C ASP A 135 5.87 -9.66 25.43
N ASP A 136 6.94 -10.44 25.35
CA ASP A 136 7.99 -10.35 24.34
C ASP A 136 7.88 -11.46 23.28
N SER A 137 6.77 -12.16 23.18
CA SER A 137 6.58 -13.28 22.27
C SER A 137 6.63 -12.88 20.79
N HIS A 138 6.07 -11.73 20.42
CA HIS A 138 6.02 -11.29 19.03
C HIS A 138 7.41 -10.84 18.53
N PRO A 139 7.84 -11.21 17.30
CA PRO A 139 9.20 -10.94 16.81
C PRO A 139 9.56 -9.44 16.71
N ALA A 140 8.58 -8.57 16.44
CA ALA A 140 8.83 -7.15 16.16
C ALA A 140 8.20 -6.19 17.19
N ILE A 141 7.27 -6.65 18.02
CA ILE A 141 6.49 -5.80 18.94
C ILE A 141 6.67 -6.33 20.37
N ARG A 142 7.02 -5.42 21.29
CA ARG A 142 6.99 -5.65 22.72
C ARG A 142 5.68 -5.10 23.29
N VAL A 143 5.05 -5.85 24.18
CA VAL A 143 3.84 -5.46 24.90
C VAL A 143 4.18 -5.30 26.39
N ASN A 144 3.95 -4.12 26.95
CA ASN A 144 4.05 -3.85 28.39
C ASN A 144 2.79 -3.12 28.84
N LEU A 145 1.74 -3.85 29.17
CA LEU A 145 0.46 -3.28 29.56
C LEU A 145 0.48 -2.56 30.89
N ASP A 146 1.57 -2.67 31.66
CA ASP A 146 1.79 -1.91 32.87
C ASP A 146 1.81 -0.38 32.61
N ALA A 147 2.28 0.01 31.42
CA ALA A 147 2.26 1.42 30.98
C ALA A 147 0.96 1.85 30.29
N CYS A 148 -0.07 1.02 30.26
CA CYS A 148 -1.29 1.31 29.51
C CYS A 148 -2.20 2.30 30.25
N ILE A 149 -2.54 3.42 29.63
CA ILE A 149 -3.49 4.43 30.16
C ILE A 149 -4.92 4.24 29.64
N HIS A 150 -5.25 3.12 29.04
CA HIS A 150 -6.57 2.78 28.49
C HIS A 150 -7.15 3.83 27.53
N CYS A 151 -6.31 4.51 26.76
CA CYS A 151 -6.74 5.53 25.79
C CYS A 151 -7.48 4.95 24.56
N THR A 152 -7.47 3.64 24.36
CA THR A 152 -8.12 2.90 23.26
C THR A 152 -7.57 3.14 21.85
N ASN A 153 -6.52 3.94 21.68
CA ASN A 153 -5.94 4.21 20.36
C ASN A 153 -5.51 2.94 19.61
N CYS A 154 -4.91 1.96 20.31
CA CYS A 154 -4.52 0.68 19.72
C CYS A 154 -5.72 -0.18 19.28
N VAL A 155 -6.85 -0.07 19.99
CA VAL A 155 -8.12 -0.74 19.63
C VAL A 155 -8.65 -0.13 18.33
N GLN A 156 -8.70 1.21 18.22
CA GLN A 156 -9.09 1.89 16.98
C GLN A 156 -8.12 1.57 15.83
N ALA A 157 -6.81 1.63 16.09
CA ALA A 157 -5.77 1.27 15.13
C ALA A 157 -6.01 -0.10 14.51
N CYS A 158 -6.27 -1.10 15.35
CA CYS A 158 -6.47 -2.48 14.92
C CYS A 158 -7.83 -2.70 14.26
N ASN A 159 -8.91 -2.18 14.87
CA ASN A 159 -10.26 -2.54 14.47
C ASN A 159 -10.87 -1.58 13.45
N GLU A 160 -10.56 -0.27 13.52
CA GLU A 160 -11.17 0.74 12.65
C GLU A 160 -10.26 1.16 11.50
N VAL A 161 -8.96 1.35 11.77
CA VAL A 161 -8.01 1.79 10.74
C VAL A 161 -7.55 0.61 9.87
N GLN A 162 -7.06 -0.47 10.49
CA GLN A 162 -6.52 -1.65 9.79
C GLN A 162 -7.56 -2.76 9.55
N VAL A 163 -8.66 -2.76 10.32
CA VAL A 163 -9.75 -3.77 10.26
C VAL A 163 -9.21 -5.20 10.36
N ASN A 164 -8.41 -5.45 11.39
CA ASN A 164 -7.88 -6.77 11.68
C ASN A 164 -8.58 -7.47 12.84
N ASP A 165 -9.24 -6.69 13.75
CA ASP A 165 -10.09 -7.14 14.84
C ASP A 165 -9.37 -8.05 15.86
N VAL A 166 -8.08 -7.78 16.12
CA VAL A 166 -7.25 -8.56 17.06
C VAL A 166 -7.26 -7.97 18.47
N ILE A 167 -7.29 -6.62 18.58
CA ILE A 167 -7.17 -5.92 19.86
C ILE A 167 -8.53 -5.59 20.41
N GLY A 168 -8.79 -6.03 21.64
CA GLY A 168 -10.02 -5.77 22.36
C GLY A 168 -9.80 -5.24 23.77
N MET A 169 -10.91 -4.96 24.46
CA MET A 169 -10.93 -4.61 25.88
C MET A 169 -11.63 -5.73 26.67
N ALA A 170 -11.04 -6.16 27.75
CA ALA A 170 -11.65 -7.12 28.67
C ALA A 170 -11.74 -6.54 30.08
N GLY A 171 -12.64 -7.12 30.89
CA GLY A 171 -12.89 -6.65 32.25
C GLY A 171 -13.70 -5.34 32.31
N ARG A 172 -13.78 -4.76 33.49
CA ARG A 172 -14.44 -3.47 33.75
C ARG A 172 -13.89 -2.81 35.01
N GLY A 173 -14.02 -1.47 35.08
CA GLY A 173 -13.49 -0.69 36.20
C GLY A 173 -11.96 -0.87 36.32
N ALA A 174 -11.46 -1.07 37.50
CA ALA A 174 -10.02 -1.28 37.75
C ALA A 174 -9.45 -2.55 37.08
N ALA A 175 -10.30 -3.53 36.76
CA ALA A 175 -9.89 -4.76 36.06
C ALA A 175 -9.94 -4.63 34.53
N THR A 176 -10.18 -3.45 33.98
CA THR A 176 -10.16 -3.21 32.53
C THR A 176 -8.74 -3.39 32.00
N ARG A 177 -8.58 -4.14 30.91
CA ARG A 177 -7.28 -4.32 30.24
C ARG A 177 -7.45 -4.53 28.75
N ILE A 178 -6.38 -4.22 28.02
CA ILE A 178 -6.24 -4.60 26.61
C ILE A 178 -5.98 -6.10 26.53
N VAL A 179 -6.60 -6.74 25.54
CA VAL A 179 -6.39 -8.15 25.22
C VAL A 179 -6.19 -8.34 23.71
N PHE A 180 -5.50 -9.41 23.35
CA PHE A 180 -5.30 -9.84 21.96
C PHE A 180 -6.11 -11.13 21.75
N ASP A 181 -7.01 -11.13 20.75
CA ASP A 181 -7.97 -12.22 20.49
C ASP A 181 -8.68 -12.69 21.79
N MET A 182 -8.48 -13.91 22.23
CA MET A 182 -9.07 -14.49 23.44
C MET A 182 -8.19 -14.32 24.69
N ASN A 183 -7.39 -13.26 24.77
CA ASN A 183 -6.36 -12.99 25.77
C ASN A 183 -5.11 -13.86 25.56
N ASP A 184 -4.76 -14.07 24.30
CA ASP A 184 -3.56 -14.79 23.91
C ASP A 184 -2.31 -13.89 24.01
N ALA A 185 -1.13 -14.50 24.08
CA ALA A 185 0.12 -13.78 23.83
C ALA A 185 0.13 -13.25 22.39
N LEU A 186 0.74 -12.07 22.15
CA LEU A 186 0.64 -11.41 20.84
C LEU A 186 1.10 -12.28 19.68
N ALA A 187 2.16 -13.09 19.85
CA ALA A 187 2.63 -14.01 18.82
C ALA A 187 1.69 -15.18 18.52
N LEU A 188 0.80 -15.53 19.44
CA LEU A 188 -0.17 -16.62 19.28
C LEU A 188 -1.52 -16.13 18.77
N SER A 189 -1.71 -14.81 18.72
CA SER A 189 -2.91 -14.18 18.21
C SER A 189 -2.95 -14.16 16.67
N THR A 190 -4.08 -13.74 16.11
CA THR A 190 -4.22 -13.54 14.66
C THR A 190 -3.59 -12.24 14.15
N CYS A 191 -2.69 -11.64 14.91
CA CYS A 191 -1.98 -10.40 14.57
C CYS A 191 -1.20 -10.53 13.27
N VAL A 192 -1.36 -9.55 12.38
CA VAL A 192 -0.64 -9.49 11.09
C VAL A 192 0.65 -8.65 11.16
N GLY A 193 1.05 -8.19 12.34
CA GLY A 193 2.28 -7.43 12.55
C GLY A 193 2.32 -6.05 11.87
N CYS A 194 1.19 -5.40 11.61
CA CYS A 194 1.18 -4.11 10.89
C CYS A 194 1.78 -2.95 11.70
N GLY A 195 1.84 -3.06 13.04
CA GLY A 195 2.41 -2.07 13.95
C GLY A 195 1.63 -0.75 14.06
N GLU A 196 0.40 -0.67 13.54
CA GLU A 196 -0.43 0.54 13.67
C GLU A 196 -0.73 0.86 15.14
N CYS A 197 -0.92 -0.17 15.96
CA CYS A 197 -1.10 -0.04 17.39
C CYS A 197 0.15 0.52 18.11
N VAL A 198 1.34 0.24 17.61
CA VAL A 198 2.62 0.78 18.11
C VAL A 198 2.68 2.27 17.81
N GLN A 199 2.49 2.67 16.54
CA GLN A 199 2.48 4.08 16.12
C GLN A 199 1.44 4.90 16.89
N SER A 200 0.32 4.30 17.27
CA SER A 200 -0.77 4.99 17.96
C SER A 200 -0.63 5.04 19.47
N CYS A 201 0.26 4.24 20.07
CA CYS A 201 0.40 4.16 21.52
C CYS A 201 1.12 5.39 22.10
N PRO A 202 0.50 6.15 23.02
CA PRO A 202 1.12 7.36 23.55
C PRO A 202 2.09 7.11 24.70
N THR A 203 2.09 5.91 25.30
CA THR A 203 2.85 5.60 26.51
C THR A 203 3.91 4.53 26.30
N GLY A 204 4.01 3.97 25.09
CA GLY A 204 4.90 2.85 24.83
C GLY A 204 4.50 1.54 25.54
N ALA A 205 3.22 1.39 25.90
CA ALA A 205 2.68 0.07 26.26
C ALA A 205 2.82 -0.94 25.12
N LEU A 206 2.87 -0.44 23.88
CA LEU A 206 3.19 -1.18 22.66
C LEU A 206 4.36 -0.49 21.98
N LEU A 207 5.49 -1.18 21.86
CA LEU A 207 6.75 -0.66 21.32
C LEU A 207 7.32 -1.56 20.22
N THR A 208 8.10 -0.98 19.30
CA THR A 208 8.95 -1.80 18.41
C THR A 208 10.14 -2.34 19.19
N LYS A 209 10.51 -3.61 18.94
CA LYS A 209 11.71 -4.22 19.52
C LYS A 209 13.01 -3.71 18.89
N ALA A 210 12.93 -3.16 17.69
CA ALA A 210 14.10 -2.72 16.92
C ALA A 210 14.61 -1.33 17.28
N ALA A 211 13.90 -0.58 18.15
CA ALA A 211 14.35 0.76 18.56
C ALA A 211 15.23 0.65 19.82
N PRO A 212 16.55 0.75 19.70
CA PRO A 212 17.39 1.04 20.86
C PRO A 212 17.08 2.44 21.40
N ASP A 213 17.42 2.68 22.67
CA ASP A 213 17.39 4.02 23.29
C ASP A 213 18.48 4.89 22.68
N VAL A 214 18.22 5.41 21.50
CA VAL A 214 19.16 6.23 20.71
C VAL A 214 18.44 7.50 20.30
N GLU A 215 19.09 8.62 20.51
CA GLU A 215 18.62 9.91 20.04
C GLU A 215 18.54 9.90 18.49
N ILE A 216 17.41 10.34 17.95
CA ILE A 216 17.17 10.38 16.50
C ILE A 216 17.82 11.64 15.91
N ASP A 217 18.79 11.44 15.02
CA ASP A 217 19.50 12.54 14.35
C ASP A 217 18.59 13.30 13.38
N ARG A 218 17.77 12.55 12.59
CA ARG A 218 16.90 13.12 11.58
C ARG A 218 15.74 12.19 11.21
N GLN A 219 14.70 12.80 10.66
CA GLN A 219 13.61 12.08 10.05
C GLN A 219 13.57 12.34 8.54
N VAL A 220 13.33 11.29 7.74
CA VAL A 220 13.31 11.35 6.27
C VAL A 220 12.00 10.75 5.77
N VAL A 221 11.21 11.57 5.06
CA VAL A 221 9.99 11.08 4.39
C VAL A 221 10.38 10.45 3.05
N SER A 222 9.89 9.25 2.80
CA SER A 222 10.16 8.50 1.57
C SER A 222 9.01 7.57 1.22
N LEU A 223 9.21 6.71 0.21
CA LEU A 223 8.24 5.73 -0.26
C LEU A 223 8.64 4.32 0.15
N CYS A 224 7.64 3.50 0.43
CA CYS A 224 7.82 2.08 0.71
C CYS A 224 8.32 1.33 -0.53
N PRO A 225 9.44 0.56 -0.45
CA PRO A 225 10.03 -0.12 -1.60
C PRO A 225 9.38 -1.48 -1.92
N TYR A 226 8.25 -1.86 -1.28
CA TYR A 226 7.76 -3.23 -1.35
C TYR A 226 6.72 -3.47 -2.43
N CYS A 227 5.63 -2.71 -2.47
CA CYS A 227 4.55 -2.99 -3.42
C CYS A 227 3.97 -1.73 -4.06
N GLY A 228 3.14 -1.92 -5.08
CA GLY A 228 2.52 -0.86 -5.87
C GLY A 228 1.47 -0.01 -5.16
N VAL A 229 1.24 -0.17 -3.85
CA VAL A 229 0.40 0.77 -3.08
C VAL A 229 1.05 2.14 -3.00
N GLY A 230 2.40 2.22 -2.91
CA GLY A 230 3.09 3.50 -2.85
C GLY A 230 2.93 4.22 -1.52
N CYS A 231 2.93 3.47 -0.41
CA CYS A 231 2.80 4.05 0.92
C CYS A 231 3.92 5.03 1.22
N GLN A 232 3.59 6.25 1.64
CA GLN A 232 4.55 7.18 2.22
C GLN A 232 4.88 6.79 3.66
N MET A 233 6.14 6.92 4.03
CA MET A 233 6.62 6.59 5.35
C MET A 233 7.75 7.52 5.79
N THR A 234 7.92 7.66 7.11
CA THR A 234 8.97 8.44 7.74
C THR A 234 9.98 7.50 8.35
N TYR A 235 11.21 7.57 7.91
CA TYR A 235 12.34 6.91 8.52
C TYR A 235 12.91 7.78 9.65
N SER A 236 13.03 7.22 10.85
CA SER A 236 13.82 7.80 11.94
C SER A 236 15.24 7.24 11.86
N VAL A 237 16.22 8.12 11.71
CA VAL A 237 17.62 7.75 11.44
C VAL A 237 18.49 8.24 12.60
N ALA A 238 19.38 7.38 13.08
CA ALA A 238 20.45 7.70 14.02
C ALA A 238 21.75 7.01 13.61
N ASN A 239 22.87 7.72 13.67
CA ASN A 239 24.20 7.20 13.29
C ASN A 239 24.20 6.54 11.90
N GLU A 240 23.57 7.17 10.92
CA GLU A 240 23.39 6.69 9.54
C GLU A 240 22.61 5.35 9.42
N ARG A 241 21.90 4.92 10.48
CA ARG A 241 21.10 3.69 10.51
C ARG A 241 19.62 4.01 10.65
N ILE A 242 18.77 3.23 9.99
CA ILE A 242 17.32 3.31 10.17
C ILE A 242 16.98 2.62 11.49
N ILE A 243 16.41 3.38 12.41
CA ILE A 243 16.04 2.90 13.75
C ILE A 243 14.57 2.45 13.80
N SER A 244 13.68 3.24 13.19
CA SER A 244 12.26 2.93 13.11
C SER A 244 11.61 3.53 11.88
N VAL A 245 10.41 3.05 11.56
CA VAL A 245 9.62 3.52 10.43
C VAL A 245 8.17 3.73 10.84
N ASP A 246 7.65 4.92 10.60
CA ASP A 246 6.26 5.29 10.81
C ASP A 246 5.56 5.64 9.50
N GLY A 247 4.23 5.49 9.48
CA GLY A 247 3.42 5.88 8.33
C GLY A 247 3.30 7.39 8.22
N ALA A 248 3.72 7.95 7.07
CA ALA A 248 3.43 9.34 6.73
C ALA A 248 2.04 9.49 6.08
N ASP A 249 1.43 10.67 6.19
CA ASP A 249 0.09 10.95 5.67
C ASP A 249 0.11 11.15 4.14
N GLY A 250 0.44 10.09 3.43
CA GLY A 250 0.43 10.05 1.96
C GLY A 250 -0.95 9.74 1.38
N PRO A 251 -1.22 10.16 0.14
CA PRO A 251 -2.52 9.99 -0.52
C PRO A 251 -2.91 8.53 -0.72
N ALA A 252 -1.93 7.62 -0.82
CA ALA A 252 -2.17 6.20 -1.06
C ALA A 252 -2.35 5.38 0.22
N ASN A 253 -1.87 5.85 1.36
CA ASN A 253 -1.87 5.07 2.60
C ASN A 253 -2.53 5.76 3.80
N LEU A 254 -2.73 7.07 3.79
CA LEU A 254 -3.37 7.81 4.88
C LEU A 254 -2.76 7.40 6.24
N SER A 255 -1.45 7.52 6.37
CA SER A 255 -0.61 7.14 7.52
C SER A 255 -0.55 5.63 7.86
N ARG A 256 -1.22 4.75 7.11
CA ARG A 256 -1.19 3.31 7.36
C ARG A 256 0.08 2.66 6.80
N LEU A 257 0.59 1.66 7.51
CA LEU A 257 1.61 0.75 6.99
C LEU A 257 1.21 -0.71 7.23
N CYS A 258 1.84 -1.61 6.50
CA CYS A 258 1.79 -3.05 6.77
C CYS A 258 3.10 -3.51 7.44
N VAL A 259 3.17 -4.78 7.81
CA VAL A 259 4.37 -5.38 8.42
C VAL A 259 5.65 -5.12 7.62
N LYS A 260 5.60 -5.19 6.29
CA LYS A 260 6.79 -4.97 5.45
C LYS A 260 7.26 -3.52 5.50
N GLY A 261 6.35 -2.56 5.31
CA GLY A 261 6.70 -1.14 5.35
C GLY A 261 7.23 -0.72 6.71
N ARG A 262 6.65 -1.23 7.79
CA ARG A 262 7.03 -0.83 9.15
C ARG A 262 8.30 -1.50 9.66
N PHE A 263 8.49 -2.80 9.40
CA PHE A 263 9.55 -3.59 10.03
C PHE A 263 10.53 -4.20 9.04
N GLY A 264 10.26 -4.12 7.74
CA GLY A 264 11.06 -4.81 6.71
C GLY A 264 12.27 -4.03 6.21
N PHE A 265 12.86 -3.13 6.98
CA PHE A 265 14.04 -2.35 6.60
C PHE A 265 15.38 -3.00 6.99
N ASP A 266 15.35 -4.07 7.77
CA ASP A 266 16.51 -4.78 8.31
C ASP A 266 17.41 -5.41 7.23
N TYR A 267 16.86 -5.69 6.03
CA TYR A 267 17.65 -6.21 4.90
C TYR A 267 18.79 -5.27 4.46
N ILE A 268 18.68 -3.97 4.75
CA ILE A 268 19.67 -2.96 4.36
C ILE A 268 21.03 -3.23 5.02
N GLU A 269 21.01 -3.71 6.27
CA GLU A 269 22.19 -4.00 7.08
C GLU A 269 22.39 -5.51 7.33
N HIS A 270 21.73 -6.35 6.53
CA HIS A 270 21.84 -7.80 6.72
C HIS A 270 23.28 -8.27 6.51
N PRO A 271 23.82 -9.17 7.38
CA PRO A 271 25.21 -9.63 7.28
C PRO A 271 25.58 -10.30 5.96
N HIS A 272 24.60 -10.84 5.23
CA HIS A 272 24.82 -11.45 3.91
C HIS A 272 24.74 -10.43 2.76
N ARG A 273 24.52 -9.14 3.05
CA ARG A 273 24.50 -8.11 2.00
C ARG A 273 25.90 -7.96 1.42
N LEU A 274 26.01 -8.03 0.09
CA LEU A 274 27.26 -7.73 -0.60
C LEU A 274 27.54 -6.23 -0.51
N THR A 275 28.74 -5.87 -0.04
CA THR A 275 29.18 -4.48 0.14
C THR A 275 30.30 -4.08 -0.82
N VAL A 276 30.84 -5.04 -1.55
CA VAL A 276 31.88 -4.86 -2.56
C VAL A 276 31.52 -5.64 -3.83
N PRO A 277 31.99 -5.23 -5.01
CA PRO A 277 31.81 -6.00 -6.24
C PRO A 277 32.46 -7.38 -6.14
N LEU A 278 31.82 -8.37 -6.74
CA LEU A 278 32.34 -9.72 -6.86
C LEU A 278 32.61 -10.04 -8.33
N VAL A 279 33.84 -10.45 -8.63
CA VAL A 279 34.27 -10.91 -9.97
C VAL A 279 34.43 -12.43 -9.92
N ARG A 280 33.90 -13.14 -10.94
CA ARG A 280 34.08 -14.58 -11.06
C ARG A 280 35.55 -14.93 -11.18
N ARG A 281 36.01 -15.94 -10.43
CA ARG A 281 37.38 -16.48 -10.51
C ARG A 281 37.62 -17.07 -11.91
N ASP A 282 38.82 -16.89 -12.46
CA ASP A 282 39.14 -17.39 -13.79
C ASP A 282 39.21 -18.93 -13.85
N ASP A 283 39.54 -19.57 -12.73
CA ASP A 283 39.55 -21.02 -12.55
C ASP A 283 38.16 -21.63 -12.17
N ALA A 284 37.17 -20.78 -11.93
CA ALA A 284 35.84 -21.26 -11.58
C ALA A 284 35.10 -21.83 -12.81
N PRO A 285 34.56 -23.07 -12.72
CA PRO A 285 33.88 -23.69 -13.84
C PRO A 285 32.63 -22.93 -14.24
N LYS A 286 32.39 -22.75 -15.54
CA LYS A 286 31.18 -22.19 -16.13
C LYS A 286 30.35 -23.31 -16.75
N ASN A 287 29.64 -24.07 -15.94
CA ASN A 287 28.72 -25.07 -16.46
C ASN A 287 27.37 -25.03 -15.73
N ALA A 288 26.31 -25.43 -16.42
CA ALA A 288 24.94 -25.38 -15.93
C ALA A 288 24.66 -26.32 -14.74
N ARG A 289 25.58 -27.23 -14.42
CA ARG A 289 25.46 -28.19 -13.28
C ARG A 289 26.27 -27.75 -12.06
N GLN A 290 26.96 -26.60 -12.15
CA GLN A 290 27.69 -26.09 -11.01
C GLN A 290 26.71 -25.62 -9.93
N GLU A 291 26.74 -26.27 -8.80
CA GLU A 291 25.99 -25.81 -7.64
C GLU A 291 26.56 -24.48 -7.15
N PHE A 292 25.68 -23.51 -7.03
CA PHE A 292 25.96 -22.21 -6.42
C PHE A 292 25.41 -22.19 -4.99
N ASP A 293 26.28 -21.89 -4.03
CA ASP A 293 25.91 -21.68 -2.64
C ASP A 293 25.76 -20.17 -2.38
N PRO A 294 24.53 -19.63 -2.24
CA PRO A 294 24.32 -18.21 -1.95
C PRO A 294 24.92 -17.77 -0.62
N GLY A 295 25.03 -18.69 0.35
CA GLY A 295 25.66 -18.42 1.65
C GLY A 295 27.19 -18.34 1.58
N ASN A 296 27.79 -18.82 0.49
CA ASN A 296 29.24 -18.75 0.27
C ASN A 296 29.60 -18.42 -1.19
N PRO A 297 29.32 -17.18 -1.65
CA PRO A 297 29.59 -16.78 -3.02
C PRO A 297 31.09 -16.77 -3.35
N LEU A 298 31.97 -16.58 -2.37
CA LEU A 298 33.42 -16.51 -2.55
C LEU A 298 34.06 -17.84 -3.00
N LYS A 299 33.30 -18.93 -2.99
CA LYS A 299 33.73 -20.20 -3.59
C LYS A 299 33.97 -20.08 -5.10
N LEU A 300 33.13 -19.31 -5.80
CA LEU A 300 33.18 -19.12 -7.25
C LEU A 300 33.59 -17.70 -7.67
N PHE A 301 33.52 -16.76 -6.74
CA PHE A 301 33.82 -15.35 -6.96
C PHE A 301 34.94 -14.90 -6.02
N ARG A 302 35.51 -13.76 -6.33
CA ARG A 302 36.43 -13.02 -5.46
C ARG A 302 36.00 -11.56 -5.38
N GLU A 303 36.36 -10.92 -4.29
CA GLU A 303 36.20 -9.47 -4.15
C GLU A 303 37.04 -8.74 -5.19
N ALA A 304 36.56 -7.60 -5.65
CA ALA A 304 37.22 -6.74 -6.62
C ALA A 304 36.95 -5.26 -6.29
N THR A 305 37.73 -4.37 -6.87
CA THR A 305 37.41 -2.93 -6.87
C THR A 305 36.26 -2.65 -7.85
N TRP A 306 35.59 -1.51 -7.70
CA TRP A 306 34.60 -1.07 -8.67
C TRP A 306 35.19 -0.88 -10.06
N ASP A 307 36.40 -0.30 -10.18
CA ASP A 307 37.08 -0.08 -11.47
C ASP A 307 37.35 -1.42 -12.17
N GLU A 308 37.92 -2.40 -11.47
CA GLU A 308 38.16 -3.73 -12.03
C GLU A 308 36.86 -4.41 -12.50
N ALA A 309 35.81 -4.34 -11.69
CA ALA A 309 34.53 -5.00 -12.00
C ALA A 309 33.84 -4.34 -13.21
N LEU A 310 33.86 -3.01 -13.28
CA LEU A 310 33.27 -2.24 -14.38
C LEU A 310 34.04 -2.43 -15.66
N ASP A 311 35.38 -2.37 -15.62
CA ASP A 311 36.26 -2.58 -16.79
C ASP A 311 36.05 -3.99 -17.36
N ARG A 312 35.99 -5.01 -16.51
CA ARG A 312 35.76 -6.39 -16.95
C ARG A 312 34.38 -6.56 -17.59
N ALA A 313 33.35 -5.98 -17.00
CA ALA A 313 31.98 -6.03 -17.53
C ALA A 313 31.91 -5.30 -18.88
N ALA A 314 32.43 -4.08 -18.95
CA ALA A 314 32.44 -3.27 -20.15
C ALA A 314 33.24 -3.92 -21.30
N ALA A 315 34.43 -4.44 -21.00
CA ALA A 315 35.25 -5.14 -22.00
C ALA A 315 34.55 -6.39 -22.54
N GLY A 316 33.90 -7.18 -21.67
CA GLY A 316 33.17 -8.38 -22.08
C GLY A 316 31.97 -8.07 -22.98
N LEU A 317 31.11 -7.14 -22.57
CA LEU A 317 29.94 -6.74 -23.35
C LEU A 317 30.33 -6.06 -24.66
N LYS A 318 31.35 -5.19 -24.66
CA LYS A 318 31.87 -4.56 -25.86
C LYS A 318 32.43 -5.58 -26.84
N SER A 319 33.19 -6.55 -26.37
CA SER A 319 33.73 -7.62 -27.21
C SER A 319 32.64 -8.42 -27.93
N ILE A 320 31.55 -8.76 -27.23
CA ILE A 320 30.39 -9.46 -27.82
C ILE A 320 29.73 -8.56 -28.87
N ARG A 321 29.46 -7.31 -28.55
CA ARG A 321 28.86 -6.35 -29.49
C ARG A 321 29.69 -6.18 -30.77
N ASP A 322 30.97 -5.96 -30.61
CA ASP A 322 31.89 -5.67 -31.74
C ASP A 322 32.11 -6.91 -32.62
N THR A 323 31.95 -8.13 -32.07
CA THR A 323 32.15 -9.40 -32.81
C THR A 323 30.88 -9.95 -33.41
N HIS A 324 29.75 -9.86 -32.68
CA HIS A 324 28.49 -10.53 -33.01
C HIS A 324 27.33 -9.56 -33.29
N GLY A 325 27.56 -8.25 -33.12
CA GLY A 325 26.49 -7.23 -33.23
C GLY A 325 25.71 -7.01 -31.95
N GLY A 326 25.01 -5.87 -31.89
CA GLY A 326 24.24 -5.47 -30.72
C GLY A 326 23.12 -6.45 -30.34
N LYS A 327 22.50 -7.12 -31.31
CA LYS A 327 21.41 -8.09 -31.08
C LYS A 327 21.84 -9.36 -30.33
N ALA A 328 23.16 -9.62 -30.21
CA ALA A 328 23.72 -10.67 -29.36
C ALA A 328 23.79 -10.29 -27.87
N LEU A 329 23.35 -9.08 -27.53
CA LEU A 329 23.23 -8.57 -26.15
C LEU A 329 21.80 -8.31 -25.76
N ALA A 330 21.54 -8.36 -24.45
CA ALA A 330 20.26 -8.00 -23.85
C ALA A 330 20.44 -7.31 -22.49
N GLY A 331 19.42 -6.60 -22.04
CA GLY A 331 19.34 -6.02 -20.72
C GLY A 331 18.03 -6.32 -20.03
N LEU A 332 18.10 -6.64 -18.74
CA LEU A 332 16.93 -6.77 -17.87
C LEU A 332 17.04 -5.75 -16.75
N GLY A 333 16.03 -4.91 -16.62
CA GLY A 333 15.92 -3.95 -15.53
C GLY A 333 14.87 -4.36 -14.50
N SER A 334 14.79 -3.61 -13.42
CA SER A 334 13.90 -3.95 -12.30
C SER A 334 12.75 -2.97 -12.14
N ALA A 335 11.58 -3.51 -11.85
CA ALA A 335 10.44 -2.75 -11.34
C ALA A 335 10.59 -2.36 -9.84
N LYS A 336 11.72 -2.68 -9.23
CA LYS A 336 12.08 -2.29 -7.86
C LYS A 336 12.95 -1.03 -7.79
N GLY A 337 13.61 -0.70 -8.88
CA GLY A 337 14.45 0.49 -9.01
C GLY A 337 13.63 1.79 -9.14
N SER A 338 14.33 2.92 -9.10
CA SER A 338 13.74 4.23 -9.39
C SER A 338 13.46 4.40 -10.90
N ASN A 339 12.76 5.47 -11.27
CA ASN A 339 12.56 5.83 -12.67
C ASN A 339 13.91 6.13 -13.37
N GLU A 340 14.83 6.78 -12.64
CA GLU A 340 16.17 7.13 -13.12
C GLU A 340 16.99 5.86 -13.43
N GLU A 341 16.96 4.87 -12.54
CA GLU A 341 17.64 3.59 -12.76
C GLU A 341 17.05 2.85 -13.96
N ALA A 342 15.73 2.75 -14.05
CA ALA A 342 15.04 2.11 -15.17
C ALA A 342 15.34 2.82 -16.51
N TYR A 343 15.33 4.16 -16.52
CA TYR A 343 15.69 4.98 -17.68
C TYR A 343 17.14 4.74 -18.10
N LEU A 344 18.07 4.72 -17.15
CA LEU A 344 19.50 4.53 -17.45
C LEU A 344 19.78 3.14 -18.01
N VAL A 345 19.12 2.10 -17.50
CA VAL A 345 19.27 0.73 -18.02
C VAL A 345 18.78 0.64 -19.46
N GLN A 346 17.58 1.13 -19.77
CA GLN A 346 17.07 1.07 -21.14
C GLN A 346 17.92 1.92 -22.09
N LYS A 347 18.42 3.08 -21.65
CA LYS A 347 19.32 3.93 -22.42
C LYS A 347 20.65 3.23 -22.68
N LEU A 348 21.25 2.57 -21.67
CA LEU A 348 22.49 1.79 -21.82
C LEU A 348 22.33 0.70 -22.89
N VAL A 349 21.25 -0.06 -22.84
CA VAL A 349 21.00 -1.15 -23.80
C VAL A 349 20.79 -0.61 -25.21
N ARG A 350 20.01 0.44 -25.38
CA ARG A 350 19.71 1.02 -26.69
C ARG A 350 20.93 1.74 -27.29
N SER A 351 21.54 2.62 -26.51
CA SER A 351 22.67 3.44 -26.99
C SER A 351 24.02 2.74 -26.91
N GLY A 352 24.28 1.99 -25.82
CA GLY A 352 25.55 1.34 -25.56
C GLY A 352 25.68 -0.02 -26.24
N PHE A 353 24.65 -0.85 -26.22
CA PHE A 353 24.68 -2.16 -26.88
C PHE A 353 24.21 -2.08 -28.34
N GLY A 354 23.39 -1.09 -28.70
CA GLY A 354 22.84 -0.93 -30.05
C GLY A 354 21.72 -1.91 -30.37
N THR A 355 20.86 -2.18 -29.39
CA THR A 355 19.72 -3.09 -29.54
C THR A 355 18.53 -2.64 -28.68
N ASN A 356 17.32 -3.01 -29.07
CA ASN A 356 16.09 -2.85 -28.28
C ASN A 356 15.77 -4.07 -27.39
N ASN A 357 16.67 -5.04 -27.26
CA ASN A 357 16.51 -6.20 -26.37
C ASN A 357 16.60 -5.79 -24.88
N VAL A 358 15.62 -5.05 -24.42
CA VAL A 358 15.50 -4.58 -23.03
C VAL A 358 14.07 -4.78 -22.52
N ASP A 359 13.91 -5.44 -21.38
CA ASP A 359 12.59 -5.69 -20.78
C ASP A 359 12.70 -5.78 -19.25
N HIS A 360 11.59 -5.95 -18.57
CA HIS A 360 11.55 -6.14 -17.13
C HIS A 360 10.35 -6.99 -16.71
N CYS A 361 10.17 -7.22 -15.39
CA CYS A 361 9.17 -8.12 -14.85
C CYS A 361 7.71 -7.81 -15.27
N THR A 362 7.41 -6.59 -15.74
CA THR A 362 6.04 -6.23 -16.21
C THR A 362 5.53 -7.17 -17.28
N ARG A 363 6.45 -7.72 -18.11
CA ARG A 363 6.12 -8.69 -19.18
C ARG A 363 5.34 -9.87 -18.64
N LEU A 364 5.74 -10.39 -17.50
CA LEU A 364 5.10 -11.55 -16.86
C LEU A 364 4.05 -11.13 -15.80
N CYS A 365 3.99 -9.86 -15.45
CA CYS A 365 3.12 -9.32 -14.42
C CYS A 365 1.80 -8.81 -15.00
N HIS A 366 1.80 -7.60 -15.53
CA HIS A 366 0.61 -6.89 -15.99
C HIS A 366 0.67 -6.42 -17.46
N ALA A 367 1.59 -6.96 -18.28
CA ALA A 367 1.64 -6.57 -19.69
C ALA A 367 0.31 -6.80 -20.41
N SER A 368 -0.37 -7.91 -20.11
CA SER A 368 -1.72 -8.21 -20.64
C SER A 368 -2.78 -7.19 -20.18
N SER A 369 -2.71 -6.75 -18.90
CA SER A 369 -3.60 -5.70 -18.39
C SER A 369 -3.32 -4.35 -19.06
N VAL A 370 -2.02 -3.99 -19.22
CA VAL A 370 -1.63 -2.74 -19.89
C VAL A 370 -2.08 -2.74 -21.34
N ALA A 371 -1.87 -3.83 -22.09
CA ALA A 371 -2.33 -3.96 -23.46
C ALA A 371 -3.85 -3.75 -23.57
N ALA A 372 -4.63 -4.45 -22.73
CA ALA A 372 -6.08 -4.32 -22.73
C ALA A 372 -6.56 -2.91 -22.35
N LEU A 373 -5.90 -2.26 -21.37
CA LEU A 373 -6.23 -0.89 -20.96
C LEU A 373 -5.88 0.15 -22.03
N MET A 374 -4.70 0.03 -22.66
CA MET A 374 -4.31 0.90 -23.78
C MET A 374 -5.29 0.81 -24.95
N GLU A 375 -5.74 -0.41 -25.29
CA GLU A 375 -6.74 -0.64 -26.33
C GLU A 375 -8.13 -0.14 -25.93
N GLY A 376 -8.55 -0.40 -24.68
CA GLY A 376 -9.92 -0.18 -24.22
C GLY A 376 -10.20 1.24 -23.73
N ILE A 377 -9.22 1.90 -23.08
CA ILE A 377 -9.39 3.24 -22.47
C ILE A 377 -8.25 4.22 -22.80
N GLY A 378 -7.33 3.85 -23.69
CA GLY A 378 -6.23 4.71 -24.12
C GLY A 378 -5.15 4.97 -23.06
N SER A 379 -5.14 4.27 -21.94
CA SER A 379 -4.17 4.46 -20.85
C SER A 379 -3.81 3.15 -20.18
N GLY A 380 -2.54 2.87 -20.01
CA GLY A 380 -2.05 1.68 -19.27
C GLY A 380 -2.08 1.82 -17.74
N ALA A 381 -2.48 2.99 -17.23
CA ALA A 381 -2.57 3.27 -15.80
C ALA A 381 -3.92 2.84 -15.19
N VAL A 382 -3.98 2.83 -13.86
CA VAL A 382 -5.23 2.68 -13.12
C VAL A 382 -6.15 3.88 -13.36
N SER A 383 -7.46 3.67 -13.40
CA SER A 383 -8.43 4.77 -13.55
C SER A 383 -8.96 5.32 -12.22
N ALA A 384 -8.58 4.70 -11.09
CA ALA A 384 -9.00 5.12 -9.76
C ALA A 384 -7.90 4.84 -8.71
N PRO A 385 -7.71 5.68 -7.68
CA PRO A 385 -6.79 5.41 -6.58
C PRO A 385 -7.32 4.29 -5.67
N PHE A 386 -6.46 3.71 -4.82
CA PHE A 386 -6.90 2.72 -3.83
C PHE A 386 -7.97 3.24 -2.87
N THR A 387 -7.88 4.52 -2.51
CA THR A 387 -8.82 5.20 -1.61
C THR A 387 -10.22 5.36 -2.19
N ALA A 388 -10.39 5.26 -3.52
CA ALA A 388 -11.71 5.27 -4.17
C ALA A 388 -12.62 4.13 -3.66
N ALA A 389 -12.03 3.06 -3.11
CA ALA A 389 -12.80 2.00 -2.45
C ALA A 389 -13.70 2.53 -1.32
N LEU A 390 -13.32 3.61 -0.63
CA LEU A 390 -14.11 4.19 0.47
C LEU A 390 -15.43 4.80 0.00
N ASP A 391 -15.51 5.19 -1.26
CA ASP A 391 -16.68 5.83 -1.87
C ASP A 391 -17.51 4.85 -2.72
N ALA A 392 -17.03 3.61 -2.93
CA ALA A 392 -17.71 2.61 -3.73
C ALA A 392 -18.89 1.97 -2.99
N ASP A 393 -19.96 1.67 -3.73
CA ASP A 393 -21.11 0.92 -3.23
C ASP A 393 -20.95 -0.59 -3.45
N VAL A 394 -20.26 -0.99 -4.55
CA VAL A 394 -19.87 -2.38 -4.84
C VAL A 394 -18.40 -2.46 -5.22
N ILE A 395 -17.70 -3.42 -4.66
CA ILE A 395 -16.29 -3.69 -4.95
C ILE A 395 -16.13 -5.13 -5.43
N ILE A 396 -15.56 -5.33 -6.60
CA ILE A 396 -15.10 -6.63 -7.09
C ILE A 396 -13.59 -6.76 -6.84
N VAL A 397 -13.17 -7.86 -6.22
CA VAL A 397 -11.76 -8.28 -6.12
C VAL A 397 -11.63 -9.61 -6.82
N ILE A 398 -10.94 -9.64 -7.96
CA ILE A 398 -10.82 -10.84 -8.79
C ILE A 398 -9.36 -11.21 -9.07
N GLY A 399 -9.02 -12.50 -8.92
CA GLY A 399 -7.66 -13.01 -9.18
C GLY A 399 -6.57 -12.30 -8.38
N ALA A 400 -6.89 -11.83 -7.17
CA ALA A 400 -5.99 -11.06 -6.31
C ALA A 400 -6.23 -11.36 -4.84
N ARG A 401 -5.17 -11.26 -4.02
CA ARG A 401 -5.20 -11.47 -2.57
C ARG A 401 -4.68 -10.23 -1.83
N PRO A 402 -5.37 -9.09 -1.91
CA PRO A 402 -4.84 -7.81 -1.42
C PRO A 402 -4.56 -7.81 0.09
N ALA A 403 -5.25 -8.61 0.90
CA ALA A 403 -4.94 -8.74 2.32
C ALA A 403 -3.51 -9.24 2.59
N GLN A 404 -2.92 -10.02 1.67
CA GLN A 404 -1.54 -10.50 1.75
C GLN A 404 -0.57 -9.67 0.90
N ASN A 405 -0.95 -9.32 -0.33
CA ASN A 405 -0.06 -8.71 -1.32
C ASN A 405 -0.04 -7.18 -1.27
N HIS A 406 -1.18 -6.57 -0.89
CA HIS A 406 -1.39 -5.12 -0.81
C HIS A 406 -2.14 -4.76 0.49
N PRO A 407 -1.57 -5.07 1.69
CA PRO A 407 -2.35 -5.05 2.94
C PRO A 407 -2.97 -3.69 3.25
N VAL A 408 -2.29 -2.59 2.94
CA VAL A 408 -2.83 -1.24 3.16
C VAL A 408 -4.02 -0.97 2.23
N ALA A 409 -3.95 -1.34 0.94
CA ALA A 409 -5.10 -1.24 0.04
C ALA A 409 -6.30 -2.05 0.54
N ALA A 410 -6.05 -3.25 1.10
CA ALA A 410 -7.10 -4.07 1.68
C ALA A 410 -7.79 -3.39 2.88
N THR A 411 -7.13 -2.46 3.58
CA THR A 411 -7.79 -1.71 4.66
C THR A 411 -8.92 -0.84 4.13
N PHE A 412 -8.73 -0.19 2.98
CA PHE A 412 -9.78 0.63 2.35
C PHE A 412 -10.96 -0.22 1.90
N ILE A 413 -10.71 -1.38 1.29
CA ILE A 413 -11.76 -2.34 0.89
C ILE A 413 -12.55 -2.82 2.12
N LYS A 414 -11.85 -3.18 3.20
CA LYS A 414 -12.49 -3.63 4.45
C LYS A 414 -13.27 -2.50 5.13
N ASN A 415 -12.76 -1.28 5.12
CA ASN A 415 -13.45 -0.10 5.65
C ASN A 415 -14.71 0.22 4.83
N ALA A 416 -14.63 0.21 3.50
CA ALA A 416 -15.80 0.36 2.63
C ALA A 416 -16.89 -0.67 2.96
N LYS A 417 -16.50 -1.95 3.12
CA LYS A 417 -17.42 -3.01 3.54
C LYS A 417 -18.07 -2.73 4.88
N ARG A 418 -17.34 -2.24 5.87
CA ARG A 418 -17.91 -1.84 7.18
C ARG A 418 -18.87 -0.67 7.06
N SER A 419 -18.64 0.23 6.12
CA SER A 419 -19.50 1.38 5.83
C SER A 419 -20.74 1.02 4.98
N GLY A 420 -20.91 -0.24 4.59
CA GLY A 420 -22.10 -0.73 3.89
C GLY A 420 -21.89 -1.16 2.43
N ALA A 421 -20.72 -0.92 1.85
CA ALA A 421 -20.40 -1.40 0.51
C ALA A 421 -20.54 -2.93 0.41
N LYS A 422 -20.92 -3.43 -0.77
CA LYS A 422 -20.92 -4.86 -1.08
C LYS A 422 -19.57 -5.29 -1.61
N LEU A 423 -19.08 -6.41 -1.10
CA LEU A 423 -17.80 -6.98 -1.51
C LEU A 423 -18.00 -8.33 -2.20
N ILE A 424 -17.58 -8.41 -3.45
CA ILE A 424 -17.57 -9.62 -4.27
C ILE A 424 -16.12 -10.07 -4.43
N VAL A 425 -15.79 -11.27 -3.99
CA VAL A 425 -14.46 -11.87 -4.15
C VAL A 425 -14.54 -13.03 -5.12
N ILE A 426 -13.76 -12.98 -6.20
CA ILE A 426 -13.73 -14.00 -7.26
C ILE A 426 -12.30 -14.56 -7.31
N ASP A 427 -12.11 -15.77 -6.81
CA ASP A 427 -10.79 -16.42 -6.72
C ASP A 427 -10.97 -17.95 -6.66
N PRO A 428 -10.17 -18.75 -7.36
CA PRO A 428 -10.23 -20.21 -7.26
C PRO A 428 -10.02 -20.73 -5.83
N ARG A 429 -9.37 -19.95 -4.99
CA ARG A 429 -9.06 -20.31 -3.60
C ARG A 429 -9.72 -19.34 -2.63
N ARG A 430 -10.28 -19.88 -1.56
CA ARG A 430 -10.75 -19.06 -0.46
C ARG A 430 -9.58 -18.28 0.16
N GLN A 431 -9.75 -16.97 0.35
CA GLN A 431 -8.71 -16.05 0.82
C GLN A 431 -9.17 -15.24 2.04
N ALA A 432 -8.24 -14.47 2.64
CA ALA A 432 -8.53 -13.72 3.87
C ALA A 432 -9.69 -12.71 3.74
N LEU A 433 -9.88 -12.07 2.57
CA LEU A 433 -11.02 -11.18 2.33
C LEU A 433 -12.37 -11.90 2.29
N SER A 434 -12.41 -13.22 2.08
CA SER A 434 -13.69 -13.96 2.02
C SER A 434 -14.50 -13.87 3.31
N ARG A 435 -13.87 -13.63 4.46
CA ARG A 435 -14.60 -13.41 5.73
C ARG A 435 -15.40 -12.12 5.75
N HIS A 436 -15.09 -11.17 4.87
CA HIS A 436 -15.77 -9.89 4.73
C HIS A 436 -16.69 -9.84 3.50
N ALA A 437 -16.57 -10.80 2.56
CA ALA A 437 -17.29 -10.81 1.30
C ALA A 437 -18.79 -11.10 1.50
N ASP A 438 -19.64 -10.39 0.74
CA ASP A 438 -21.04 -10.77 0.56
C ASP A 438 -21.15 -11.98 -0.35
N GLU A 439 -20.31 -12.03 -1.40
CA GLU A 439 -20.24 -13.13 -2.36
C GLU A 439 -18.79 -13.61 -2.53
N MET A 440 -18.59 -14.92 -2.44
CA MET A 440 -17.31 -15.56 -2.71
C MET A 440 -17.47 -16.60 -3.81
N LEU A 441 -16.99 -16.27 -5.00
CA LEU A 441 -17.07 -17.14 -6.17
C LEU A 441 -15.76 -17.94 -6.30
N GLN A 442 -15.79 -19.22 -5.98
CA GLN A 442 -14.67 -20.15 -6.20
C GLN A 442 -14.84 -20.87 -7.54
N PHE A 443 -14.39 -20.22 -8.59
CA PHE A 443 -14.51 -20.74 -9.96
C PHE A 443 -13.34 -21.66 -10.34
N ARG A 444 -13.49 -22.42 -11.42
CA ARG A 444 -12.43 -23.29 -11.94
C ARG A 444 -11.32 -22.46 -12.58
N PRO A 445 -10.03 -22.68 -12.24
CA PRO A 445 -8.91 -21.97 -12.85
C PRO A 445 -8.94 -22.03 -14.39
N GLY A 446 -8.62 -20.92 -15.05
CA GLY A 446 -8.58 -20.82 -16.52
C GLY A 446 -9.94 -20.66 -17.19
N THR A 447 -11.00 -20.41 -16.43
CA THR A 447 -12.36 -20.19 -16.97
C THR A 447 -12.86 -18.77 -16.72
N ASP A 448 -11.95 -17.84 -16.51
CA ASP A 448 -12.21 -16.42 -16.21
C ASP A 448 -13.09 -15.79 -17.30
N THR A 449 -12.71 -15.91 -18.57
CA THR A 449 -13.47 -15.38 -19.70
C THR A 449 -14.89 -15.95 -19.79
N ALA A 450 -15.09 -17.23 -19.44
CA ALA A 450 -16.42 -17.83 -19.42
C ALA A 450 -17.31 -17.19 -18.36
N LEU A 451 -16.80 -17.01 -17.14
CA LEU A 451 -17.52 -16.36 -16.04
C LEU A 451 -17.82 -14.88 -16.37
N LEU A 452 -16.80 -14.14 -16.82
CA LEU A 452 -16.94 -12.70 -17.10
C LEU A 452 -17.85 -12.42 -18.29
N ASN A 453 -17.76 -13.18 -19.38
CA ASN A 453 -18.69 -13.06 -20.51
C ASN A 453 -20.12 -13.43 -20.10
N ALA A 454 -20.32 -14.39 -19.19
CA ALA A 454 -21.65 -14.69 -18.65
C ALA A 454 -22.21 -13.51 -17.84
N MET A 455 -21.38 -12.82 -17.05
CA MET A 455 -21.81 -11.60 -16.34
C MET A 455 -22.20 -10.49 -17.33
N ILE A 456 -21.38 -10.27 -18.38
CA ILE A 456 -21.69 -9.28 -19.44
C ILE A 456 -22.98 -9.67 -20.17
N ASN A 457 -23.18 -10.97 -20.49
CA ASN A 457 -24.42 -11.46 -21.08
C ASN A 457 -25.65 -11.12 -20.23
N VAL A 458 -25.59 -11.33 -18.92
CA VAL A 458 -26.68 -10.97 -17.99
C VAL A 458 -26.97 -9.48 -18.05
N ILE A 459 -25.95 -8.64 -17.94
CA ILE A 459 -26.10 -7.18 -17.92
C ILE A 459 -26.79 -6.69 -19.20
N ILE A 460 -26.37 -7.20 -20.36
CA ILE A 460 -26.96 -6.81 -21.65
C ILE A 460 -28.35 -7.41 -21.85
N SER A 461 -28.55 -8.69 -21.51
CA SER A 461 -29.83 -9.37 -21.75
C SER A 461 -30.95 -8.95 -20.80
N GLU A 462 -30.62 -8.36 -19.67
CA GLU A 462 -31.57 -7.85 -18.67
C GLU A 462 -31.69 -6.31 -18.69
N ASP A 463 -31.15 -5.65 -19.74
CA ASP A 463 -31.19 -4.19 -19.95
C ASP A 463 -30.63 -3.40 -18.74
N LEU A 464 -29.50 -3.89 -18.17
CA LEU A 464 -28.81 -3.25 -17.04
C LEU A 464 -27.62 -2.39 -17.49
N THR A 465 -27.56 -2.03 -18.75
CA THR A 465 -26.53 -1.18 -19.36
C THR A 465 -26.78 0.30 -19.08
N ASP A 466 -25.71 1.11 -19.08
CA ASP A 466 -25.79 2.58 -19.10
C ASP A 466 -25.72 3.04 -20.56
N ASP A 467 -26.88 3.10 -21.23
CA ASP A 467 -26.97 3.39 -22.65
C ASP A 467 -26.49 4.81 -23.01
N ASP A 468 -26.67 5.79 -22.12
CA ASP A 468 -26.18 7.16 -22.31
C ASP A 468 -24.65 7.17 -22.29
N TYR A 469 -24.03 6.46 -21.34
CA TYR A 469 -22.58 6.33 -21.26
C TYR A 469 -22.02 5.58 -22.48
N ILE A 470 -22.66 4.48 -22.87
CA ILE A 470 -22.27 3.68 -24.05
C ILE A 470 -22.28 4.57 -25.30
N ALA A 471 -23.37 5.30 -25.55
CA ALA A 471 -23.50 6.16 -26.71
C ALA A 471 -22.49 7.33 -26.74
N ALA A 472 -22.12 7.87 -25.58
CA ALA A 472 -21.23 9.02 -25.49
C ALA A 472 -19.73 8.66 -25.47
N HIS A 473 -19.37 7.47 -24.95
CA HIS A 473 -17.99 7.15 -24.56
C HIS A 473 -17.45 5.82 -25.07
N THR A 474 -18.23 5.04 -25.83
CA THR A 474 -17.78 3.72 -26.27
C THR A 474 -17.97 3.48 -27.77
N GLU A 475 -17.24 2.51 -28.30
CA GLU A 475 -17.40 1.98 -29.66
C GLU A 475 -17.54 0.44 -29.61
N GLY A 476 -18.15 -0.15 -30.63
CA GLY A 476 -18.21 -1.61 -30.81
C GLY A 476 -19.20 -2.32 -29.88
N PHE A 477 -20.13 -1.64 -29.22
CA PHE A 477 -21.11 -2.26 -28.32
C PHE A 477 -21.98 -3.34 -29.01
N ASP A 478 -22.43 -3.10 -30.25
CA ASP A 478 -23.25 -4.08 -31.00
C ASP A 478 -22.47 -5.37 -31.28
N ALA A 479 -21.18 -5.27 -31.58
CA ALA A 479 -20.30 -6.42 -31.75
C ALA A 479 -20.13 -7.20 -30.44
N LEU A 480 -19.95 -6.52 -29.33
CA LEU A 480 -19.90 -7.14 -28.00
C LEU A 480 -21.22 -7.85 -27.66
N LYS A 481 -22.35 -7.19 -27.87
CA LYS A 481 -23.70 -7.75 -27.67
C LYS A 481 -23.91 -9.03 -28.47
N ALA A 482 -23.53 -9.01 -29.73
CA ALA A 482 -23.62 -10.19 -30.61
C ALA A 482 -22.69 -11.33 -30.14
N HIS A 483 -21.47 -10.99 -29.71
CA HIS A 483 -20.49 -11.96 -29.22
C HIS A 483 -20.97 -12.65 -27.93
N VAL A 484 -21.38 -11.89 -26.93
CA VAL A 484 -21.73 -12.44 -25.61
C VAL A 484 -23.08 -13.17 -25.60
N ALA A 485 -23.89 -13.07 -26.63
CA ALA A 485 -25.11 -13.86 -26.77
C ALA A 485 -24.84 -15.39 -26.71
N ALA A 486 -23.63 -15.82 -27.07
CA ALA A 486 -23.21 -17.22 -27.01
C ALA A 486 -22.81 -17.69 -25.60
N PHE A 487 -22.82 -16.81 -24.57
CA PHE A 487 -22.32 -17.08 -23.23
C PHE A 487 -23.41 -16.93 -22.13
N PRO A 488 -24.61 -17.55 -22.30
CA PRO A 488 -25.62 -17.45 -21.25
C PRO A 488 -25.16 -18.15 -19.97
N PRO A 489 -25.54 -17.66 -18.79
CA PRO A 489 -25.13 -18.23 -17.49
C PRO A 489 -25.34 -19.74 -17.37
N GLU A 490 -26.44 -20.28 -17.91
CA GLU A 490 -26.78 -21.70 -17.88
C GLU A 490 -25.72 -22.56 -18.56
N ARG A 491 -25.17 -22.07 -19.67
CA ARG A 491 -24.11 -22.76 -20.40
C ARG A 491 -22.75 -22.59 -19.71
N MET A 492 -22.46 -21.39 -19.23
CA MET A 492 -21.16 -21.08 -18.61
C MET A 492 -21.00 -21.67 -17.22
N ALA A 493 -22.08 -21.88 -16.49
CA ALA A 493 -22.06 -22.51 -15.15
C ALA A 493 -21.35 -23.88 -15.17
N GLY A 494 -21.60 -24.70 -16.16
CA GLY A 494 -20.93 -26.00 -16.34
C GLY A 494 -19.43 -25.89 -16.61
N ILE A 495 -18.98 -24.78 -17.21
CA ILE A 495 -17.57 -24.50 -17.53
C ILE A 495 -16.86 -23.91 -16.30
N CYS A 496 -17.36 -22.81 -15.76
CA CYS A 496 -16.68 -22.08 -14.67
C CYS A 496 -16.92 -22.67 -13.28
N GLY A 497 -17.94 -23.52 -13.12
CA GLY A 497 -18.25 -24.17 -11.85
C GLY A 497 -19.00 -23.27 -10.84
N ILE A 498 -19.56 -22.16 -11.32
CA ILE A 498 -20.45 -21.27 -10.55
C ILE A 498 -21.87 -21.45 -11.09
N ASP A 499 -22.85 -21.63 -10.22
CA ASP A 499 -24.23 -21.77 -10.64
C ASP A 499 -24.77 -20.51 -11.33
N SER A 500 -25.73 -20.70 -12.26
CA SER A 500 -26.25 -19.62 -13.09
C SER A 500 -26.93 -18.52 -12.29
N GLU A 501 -27.60 -18.85 -11.20
CA GLU A 501 -28.29 -17.87 -10.35
C GLU A 501 -27.27 -17.00 -9.59
N THR A 502 -26.16 -17.57 -9.14
CA THR A 502 -25.07 -16.79 -8.53
C THR A 502 -24.43 -15.85 -9.55
N ILE A 503 -24.19 -16.30 -10.79
CA ILE A 503 -23.69 -15.43 -11.86
C ILE A 503 -24.65 -14.25 -12.09
N ARG A 504 -25.96 -14.50 -12.21
CA ARG A 504 -26.98 -13.45 -12.38
C ARG A 504 -27.00 -12.49 -11.18
N ARG A 505 -27.01 -13.03 -9.98
CA ARG A 505 -27.04 -12.21 -8.76
C ARG A 505 -25.86 -11.27 -8.67
N VAL A 506 -24.66 -11.75 -8.96
CA VAL A 506 -23.42 -10.95 -8.91
C VAL A 506 -23.39 -9.91 -10.03
N ALA A 507 -23.80 -10.28 -11.25
CA ALA A 507 -23.89 -9.35 -12.37
C ALA A 507 -24.88 -8.20 -12.09
N ARG A 508 -26.08 -8.53 -11.59
CA ARG A 508 -27.08 -7.55 -11.18
C ARG A 508 -26.59 -6.66 -10.01
N MET A 509 -25.89 -7.25 -9.01
CA MET A 509 -25.33 -6.51 -7.89
C MET A 509 -24.32 -5.46 -8.38
N TYR A 510 -23.46 -5.82 -9.33
CA TYR A 510 -22.47 -4.93 -9.91
C TYR A 510 -23.12 -3.82 -10.77
N ALA A 511 -24.02 -4.20 -11.68
CA ALA A 511 -24.59 -3.27 -12.66
C ALA A 511 -25.57 -2.25 -12.04
N ASN A 512 -26.36 -2.67 -11.04
CA ASN A 512 -27.32 -1.79 -10.37
C ASN A 512 -26.72 -0.84 -9.33
N ALA A 513 -25.43 -0.98 -9.02
CA ALA A 513 -24.79 -0.10 -8.05
C ALA A 513 -24.47 1.27 -8.67
N PRO A 514 -24.75 2.36 -7.95
CA PRO A 514 -24.38 3.70 -8.40
C PRO A 514 -22.87 3.84 -8.65
N ARG A 515 -22.04 3.19 -7.82
CA ARG A 515 -20.58 3.27 -7.89
C ARG A 515 -19.97 1.88 -7.68
N SER A 516 -19.35 1.36 -8.72
CA SER A 516 -18.69 0.05 -8.68
C SER A 516 -17.21 0.17 -9.05
N LEU A 517 -16.36 -0.55 -8.32
CA LEU A 517 -14.91 -0.54 -8.50
C LEU A 517 -14.39 -1.98 -8.66
N ILE A 518 -13.51 -2.20 -9.64
CA ILE A 518 -12.91 -3.50 -9.90
C ILE A 518 -11.41 -3.48 -9.58
N PHE A 519 -10.98 -4.35 -8.66
CA PHE A 519 -9.58 -4.65 -8.40
C PHE A 519 -9.23 -6.03 -8.95
N TRP A 520 -8.14 -6.15 -9.72
CA TRP A 520 -7.65 -7.45 -10.15
C TRP A 520 -6.14 -7.59 -10.02
N GLY A 521 -5.64 -8.81 -10.01
CA GLY A 521 -4.22 -9.12 -9.89
C GLY A 521 -3.74 -10.10 -10.96
N MET A 522 -2.59 -10.72 -10.67
CA MET A 522 -1.95 -11.69 -11.54
C MET A 522 -2.80 -12.91 -11.85
N GLY A 523 -3.79 -13.25 -11.02
CA GLY A 523 -4.76 -14.30 -11.31
C GLY A 523 -5.62 -14.03 -12.54
N ILE A 524 -5.71 -12.78 -12.99
CA ILE A 524 -6.31 -12.37 -14.27
C ILE A 524 -5.25 -12.25 -15.36
N ALA A 525 -4.11 -11.61 -15.04
CA ALA A 525 -3.14 -11.18 -16.04
C ALA A 525 -2.18 -12.31 -16.50
N GLN A 526 -1.78 -13.21 -15.60
CA GLN A 526 -0.80 -14.26 -15.89
C GLN A 526 -1.42 -15.54 -16.45
N HIS A 527 -2.24 -15.40 -17.49
CA HIS A 527 -2.83 -16.48 -18.26
C HIS A 527 -2.51 -16.31 -19.74
N ILE A 528 -2.60 -17.40 -20.52
CA ILE A 528 -2.49 -17.33 -21.98
C ILE A 528 -3.59 -16.43 -22.58
N HIS A 529 -4.71 -16.27 -21.89
CA HIS A 529 -5.82 -15.37 -22.23
C HIS A 529 -5.89 -14.15 -21.31
N GLY A 530 -4.75 -13.73 -20.70
CA GLY A 530 -4.71 -12.63 -19.72
C GLY A 530 -5.22 -11.29 -20.28
N THR A 531 -4.94 -11.00 -21.54
CA THR A 531 -5.45 -9.80 -22.23
C THR A 531 -6.97 -9.87 -22.38
N ASP A 532 -7.54 -11.01 -22.79
CA ASP A 532 -8.98 -11.16 -22.93
C ASP A 532 -9.71 -11.13 -21.58
N ASN A 533 -9.12 -11.70 -20.54
CA ASN A 533 -9.63 -11.58 -19.18
C ASN A 533 -9.75 -10.09 -18.75
N ALA A 534 -8.71 -9.30 -19.00
CA ALA A 534 -8.70 -7.88 -18.68
C ALA A 534 -9.70 -7.09 -19.55
N ARG A 535 -9.81 -7.41 -20.87
CA ARG A 535 -10.82 -6.84 -21.76
C ARG A 535 -12.24 -7.05 -21.25
N CYS A 536 -12.56 -8.24 -20.72
CA CYS A 536 -13.86 -8.51 -20.12
C CYS A 536 -14.13 -7.60 -18.89
N LEU A 537 -13.13 -7.35 -18.03
CA LEU A 537 -13.28 -6.44 -16.89
C LEU A 537 -13.47 -4.98 -17.33
N ILE A 538 -12.75 -4.56 -18.36
CA ILE A 538 -12.92 -3.23 -18.98
C ILE A 538 -14.31 -3.10 -19.58
N ALA A 539 -14.78 -4.12 -20.33
CA ALA A 539 -16.12 -4.13 -20.90
C ALA A 539 -17.21 -4.03 -19.83
N LEU A 540 -17.10 -4.76 -18.70
CA LEU A 540 -18.02 -4.65 -17.57
C LEU A 540 -18.13 -3.20 -17.08
N ALA A 541 -17.01 -2.51 -16.92
CA ALA A 541 -17.00 -1.13 -16.43
C ALA A 541 -17.57 -0.14 -17.47
N LEU A 542 -17.23 -0.33 -18.75
CA LEU A 542 -17.71 0.55 -19.85
C LEU A 542 -19.21 0.43 -20.08
N ILE A 543 -19.76 -0.79 -20.12
CA ILE A 543 -21.21 -0.98 -20.40
C ILE A 543 -22.10 -0.53 -19.24
N THR A 544 -21.54 -0.29 -18.06
CA THR A 544 -22.28 0.16 -16.87
C THR A 544 -21.87 1.55 -16.39
N GLY A 545 -21.08 2.29 -17.18
CA GLY A 545 -20.65 3.66 -16.85
C GLY A 545 -19.80 3.77 -15.58
N GLN A 546 -19.05 2.73 -15.21
CA GLN A 546 -18.29 2.67 -13.96
C GLN A 546 -16.83 3.14 -14.13
N ILE A 547 -16.62 4.21 -14.88
CA ILE A 547 -15.31 4.88 -15.06
C ILE A 547 -15.53 6.41 -15.04
N GLY A 548 -14.57 7.14 -14.46
CA GLY A 548 -14.50 8.60 -14.51
C GLY A 548 -15.33 9.33 -13.45
N ARG A 549 -15.83 8.62 -12.43
CA ARG A 549 -16.56 9.18 -11.29
C ARG A 549 -15.95 8.68 -9.97
N ASP A 550 -16.12 9.46 -8.90
CA ASP A 550 -15.67 9.05 -7.56
C ASP A 550 -16.31 7.69 -7.16
N GLY A 551 -15.50 6.80 -6.58
CA GLY A 551 -15.93 5.47 -6.18
C GLY A 551 -16.12 4.46 -7.31
N THR A 552 -15.77 4.83 -8.57
CA THR A 552 -15.80 3.92 -9.73
C THR A 552 -14.42 3.72 -10.32
N GLY A 553 -14.23 2.68 -11.11
CA GLY A 553 -13.01 2.51 -11.90
C GLY A 553 -12.45 1.11 -12.00
N LEU A 554 -11.31 1.06 -12.65
CA LEU A 554 -10.51 -0.10 -12.98
C LEU A 554 -9.15 -0.01 -12.29
N HIS A 555 -8.79 -1.02 -11.48
CA HIS A 555 -7.55 -0.98 -10.72
C HIS A 555 -6.79 -2.31 -10.78
N PRO A 556 -5.91 -2.51 -11.77
CA PRO A 556 -4.93 -3.59 -11.73
C PRO A 556 -3.95 -3.38 -10.57
N LEU A 557 -3.93 -4.33 -9.64
CA LEU A 557 -3.10 -4.28 -8.43
C LEU A 557 -1.63 -4.54 -8.79
N ARG A 558 -0.84 -3.49 -8.92
CA ARG A 558 0.58 -3.59 -9.27
C ARG A 558 1.39 -4.25 -8.15
N GLY A 559 2.20 -5.25 -8.51
CA GLY A 559 2.98 -6.02 -7.53
C GLY A 559 4.15 -5.22 -6.95
N GLN A 560 5.13 -4.89 -7.79
CA GLN A 560 6.32 -4.14 -7.37
C GLN A 560 6.01 -2.64 -7.22
N ASN A 561 6.84 -1.97 -6.42
CA ASN A 561 6.67 -0.55 -6.08
C ASN A 561 6.73 0.39 -7.29
N ASN A 562 7.51 0.08 -8.32
CA ASN A 562 7.72 0.93 -9.50
C ASN A 562 7.49 0.22 -10.83
N VAL A 563 6.63 -0.81 -10.88
CA VAL A 563 6.36 -1.53 -12.14
C VAL A 563 5.72 -0.63 -13.20
N GLN A 564 4.91 0.34 -12.79
CA GLN A 564 4.33 1.32 -13.69
C GLN A 564 5.39 2.28 -14.21
N GLY A 565 6.15 2.94 -13.32
CA GLY A 565 7.16 3.93 -13.70
C GLY A 565 8.28 3.35 -14.55
N ALA A 566 8.73 2.13 -14.28
CA ALA A 566 9.72 1.46 -15.13
C ALA A 566 9.21 1.26 -16.57
N SER A 567 7.92 0.95 -16.73
CA SER A 567 7.30 0.88 -18.06
C SER A 567 7.18 2.25 -18.72
N ASP A 568 6.76 3.28 -17.95
CA ASP A 568 6.56 4.65 -18.44
C ASP A 568 7.86 5.28 -18.98
N VAL A 569 9.01 4.92 -18.39
CA VAL A 569 10.33 5.39 -18.86
C VAL A 569 10.96 4.51 -19.95
N GLY A 570 10.20 3.59 -20.54
CA GLY A 570 10.60 2.84 -21.73
C GLY A 570 11.46 1.61 -21.49
N LEU A 571 11.43 1.01 -20.30
CA LEU A 571 12.09 -0.26 -20.01
C LEU A 571 11.32 -1.45 -20.62
N ILE A 572 10.87 -1.30 -21.86
CA ILE A 572 10.05 -2.24 -22.63
C ILE A 572 10.61 -2.29 -24.06
N PRO A 573 10.74 -3.47 -24.70
CA PRO A 573 11.49 -3.61 -25.96
C PRO A 573 10.91 -2.81 -27.15
N MET A 574 9.60 -2.62 -27.23
CA MET A 574 8.91 -1.99 -28.36
C MET A 574 8.66 -0.48 -28.21
N VAL A 575 9.00 0.12 -27.07
CA VAL A 575 8.69 1.56 -26.82
C VAL A 575 9.85 2.30 -26.17
N TYR A 576 10.01 3.56 -26.52
CA TYR A 576 10.77 4.57 -25.78
C TYR A 576 9.95 5.09 -24.58
N PRO A 577 10.50 6.02 -23.76
CA PRO A 577 9.72 6.71 -22.73
C PRO A 577 8.38 7.26 -23.24
N ASN A 578 7.36 7.23 -22.37
CA ASN A 578 5.99 7.63 -22.68
C ASN A 578 5.29 6.73 -23.72
N TYR A 579 5.62 5.43 -23.73
CA TYR A 579 5.04 4.43 -24.64
C TYR A 579 5.16 4.77 -26.14
N ALA A 580 6.13 5.60 -26.51
CA ALA A 580 6.36 6.01 -27.88
C ALA A 580 7.00 4.86 -28.70
N PRO A 581 6.40 4.35 -29.80
CA PRO A 581 6.88 3.17 -30.51
C PRO A 581 8.31 3.37 -31.07
N VAL A 582 9.18 2.37 -30.94
CA VAL A 582 10.55 2.41 -31.51
C VAL A 582 10.52 2.38 -33.05
N THR A 583 9.47 1.83 -33.64
CA THR A 583 9.27 1.73 -35.08
C THR A 583 8.70 2.99 -35.74
N ASP A 584 8.23 3.97 -34.92
CA ASP A 584 7.76 5.25 -35.45
C ASP A 584 8.95 6.14 -35.86
N VAL A 585 9.03 6.51 -37.13
CA VAL A 585 10.18 7.21 -37.71
C VAL A 585 10.44 8.57 -37.04
N ALA A 586 9.39 9.31 -36.69
CA ALA A 586 9.53 10.62 -36.08
C ALA A 586 10.05 10.51 -34.64
N THR A 587 9.47 9.60 -33.87
CA THR A 587 9.88 9.27 -32.50
C THR A 587 11.32 8.75 -32.49
N HIS A 588 11.64 7.82 -33.35
CA HIS A 588 12.98 7.25 -33.48
C HIS A 588 14.03 8.35 -33.68
N LYS A 589 13.84 9.19 -34.69
CA LYS A 589 14.74 10.32 -34.99
C LYS A 589 14.89 11.27 -33.81
N LYS A 590 13.79 11.58 -33.08
CA LYS A 590 13.82 12.40 -31.86
C LYS A 590 14.77 11.84 -30.81
N PHE A 591 14.73 10.52 -30.55
CA PHE A 591 15.59 9.89 -29.55
C PHE A 591 17.04 9.73 -30.03
N GLU A 592 17.30 9.50 -31.34
CA GLU A 592 18.66 9.54 -31.90
C GLU A 592 19.30 10.92 -31.70
N GLU A 593 18.59 11.98 -32.03
CA GLU A 593 19.04 13.35 -31.82
C GLU A 593 19.26 13.67 -30.33
N PHE A 594 18.32 13.25 -29.46
CA PHE A 594 18.40 13.51 -28.03
C PHE A 594 19.54 12.76 -27.32
N TRP A 595 19.81 11.52 -27.72
CA TRP A 595 20.90 10.72 -27.13
C TRP A 595 22.22 10.83 -27.90
N GLY A 596 22.21 11.41 -29.09
CA GLY A 596 23.39 11.65 -29.90
C GLY A 596 24.04 10.37 -30.44
N THR A 597 23.27 9.33 -30.72
CA THR A 597 23.76 8.03 -31.22
C THR A 597 22.71 7.35 -32.11
N PRO A 598 23.16 6.60 -33.15
CA PRO A 598 22.24 5.75 -33.91
C PRO A 598 21.58 4.69 -33.02
N LEU A 599 20.31 4.40 -33.28
CA LEU A 599 19.50 3.45 -32.51
C LEU A 599 18.98 2.32 -33.42
N ASP A 600 18.59 1.19 -32.82
CA ASP A 600 17.94 0.09 -33.53
C ASP A 600 16.48 0.50 -33.85
N THR A 601 16.05 0.25 -35.09
CA THR A 601 14.72 0.63 -35.61
C THR A 601 13.65 -0.47 -35.47
N GLU A 602 14.06 -1.65 -35.03
CA GLU A 602 13.18 -2.81 -34.88
C GLU A 602 12.76 -3.01 -33.42
N ASP A 603 11.61 -3.66 -33.21
CA ASP A 603 11.22 -4.11 -31.88
C ASP A 603 12.26 -5.08 -31.31
N GLY A 604 12.59 -4.92 -30.03
CA GLY A 604 13.45 -5.85 -29.33
C GLY A 604 12.71 -7.10 -28.87
N LEU A 605 13.49 -8.09 -28.44
CA LEU A 605 12.94 -9.32 -27.85
C LEU A 605 12.36 -9.05 -26.47
N THR A 606 11.22 -9.71 -26.16
CA THR A 606 10.67 -9.76 -24.79
C THR A 606 11.54 -10.63 -23.89
N VAL A 607 11.41 -10.51 -22.55
CA VAL A 607 12.15 -11.36 -21.60
C VAL A 607 12.02 -12.85 -21.89
N VAL A 608 10.83 -13.31 -22.30
CA VAL A 608 10.60 -14.73 -22.65
C VAL A 608 11.40 -15.14 -23.88
N GLU A 609 11.39 -14.30 -24.91
CA GLU A 609 12.15 -14.51 -26.15
C GLU A 609 13.66 -14.39 -25.89
N MET A 610 14.09 -13.45 -25.05
CA MET A 610 15.50 -13.31 -24.64
C MET A 610 16.02 -14.59 -23.96
N MET A 611 15.21 -15.21 -23.08
CA MET A 611 15.59 -16.48 -22.43
C MET A 611 15.68 -17.64 -23.42
N ALA A 612 14.75 -17.69 -24.38
CA ALA A 612 14.83 -18.68 -25.47
C ALA A 612 16.05 -18.47 -26.34
N ALA A 613 16.32 -17.23 -26.77
CA ALA A 613 17.49 -16.86 -27.57
C ALA A 613 18.82 -17.10 -26.85
N ALA A 614 18.85 -16.89 -25.52
CA ALA A 614 20.03 -17.23 -24.70
C ALA A 614 20.31 -18.74 -24.66
N ARG A 615 19.26 -19.56 -24.60
CA ARG A 615 19.38 -21.03 -24.68
C ARG A 615 19.92 -21.48 -26.04
N GLU A 616 19.46 -20.86 -27.11
CA GLU A 616 19.92 -21.14 -28.48
C GLU A 616 21.27 -20.50 -28.82
N ARG A 617 21.84 -19.68 -27.92
CA ARG A 617 23.07 -18.92 -28.05
C ARG A 617 23.05 -17.78 -29.10
N ASP A 618 21.88 -17.25 -29.37
CA ASP A 618 21.72 -16.01 -30.15
C ASP A 618 22.04 -14.80 -29.28
N ILE A 619 21.69 -14.86 -27.98
CA ILE A 619 22.13 -13.90 -26.95
C ILE A 619 23.31 -14.51 -26.19
N LEU A 620 24.46 -13.79 -26.22
CA LEU A 620 25.73 -14.22 -25.64
C LEU A 620 26.12 -13.44 -24.38
N GLY A 621 25.48 -12.29 -24.13
CA GLY A 621 25.74 -11.47 -22.96
C GLY A 621 24.49 -10.71 -22.50
N MET A 622 24.38 -10.55 -21.16
CA MET A 622 23.25 -9.84 -20.55
C MET A 622 23.75 -8.90 -19.45
N TYR A 623 23.13 -7.72 -19.38
CA TYR A 623 23.18 -6.84 -18.20
C TYR A 623 21.88 -6.97 -17.44
N ILE A 624 21.95 -7.43 -16.18
CA ILE A 624 20.77 -7.69 -15.35
C ILE A 624 20.86 -6.85 -14.09
N MET A 625 19.86 -6.00 -13.86
CA MET A 625 19.79 -5.12 -12.70
C MET A 625 18.53 -5.43 -11.86
N GLY A 626 18.74 -5.90 -10.62
CA GLY A 626 17.66 -6.08 -9.63
C GLY A 626 16.61 -7.12 -10.00
N GLU A 627 16.92 -8.04 -10.90
CA GLU A 627 16.06 -9.14 -11.36
C GLU A 627 16.75 -10.49 -11.13
N ASN A 628 15.95 -11.53 -10.97
CA ASN A 628 16.42 -12.92 -11.00
C ASN A 628 15.59 -13.68 -12.03
N PRO A 629 16.05 -13.75 -13.31
CA PRO A 629 15.29 -14.37 -14.39
C PRO A 629 15.37 -15.89 -14.41
N ALA A 630 16.15 -16.53 -13.53
CA ALA A 630 16.31 -17.99 -13.45
C ALA A 630 15.30 -18.66 -12.52
#